data_68ab8492bade01d91608622e5969910b
#
_entry.id   68ab8492bade01d91608622e5969910b
#
_cell.length_a   1.000
_cell.length_b   1.000
_cell.length_c   1.000
_cell.angle_alpha   90.00
_cell.angle_beta   90.00
_cell.angle_gamma   90.00
#
_symmetry.space_group_name_H-M   'P 1'
#
loop_
_entity.id
_entity.type
_entity.pdbx_description
1 polymer ?
#
loop_
_entity_poly.entity_id
_entity_poly.type
_entity_poly.pdbx_seq_one_letter_code
_entity_poly.pdbx_strand_id
1 'polypeptide(L)'
;MENRIVKFKSKESAGLNLHAIPGHFATSHSHINYYVDVTSIKTRVSEAKEAAKALYTKVPHHSYIDTIVCMDGTEMIGAFLSQEIERNGLMSVNKHETIYVVSPEINNGQMLFRDNNKGAIDGKHVVLLLATTTTGETIRRAMECINYYGGMVTCIASIFSTIDEVNGVKID
;
A
#
# COMPACT_ATOMS: atom_id res chain seq x y z
N MET A 1 5.68 22.04 -18.37
CA MET A 1 5.65 21.43 -17.02
C MET A 1 6.86 20.56 -16.69
N GLU A 2 7.54 20.00 -17.68
CA GLU A 2 8.67 19.07 -17.47
C GLU A 2 9.91 19.63 -16.76
N ASN A 3 10.16 20.93 -16.80
CA ASN A 3 11.38 21.55 -16.24
C ASN A 3 11.40 21.75 -14.71
N ARG A 4 10.40 21.25 -13.96
CA ARG A 4 10.31 21.39 -12.50
C ARG A 4 10.31 20.08 -11.74
N ILE A 5 10.45 18.94 -12.42
CA ILE A 5 10.41 17.63 -11.77
C ILE A 5 11.73 17.39 -11.04
N VAL A 6 11.65 17.21 -9.74
CA VAL A 6 12.79 16.81 -8.91
C VAL A 6 12.72 15.29 -8.72
N LYS A 7 13.81 14.60 -9.09
CA LYS A 7 13.92 13.16 -8.92
C LYS A 7 14.63 12.85 -7.60
N PHE A 8 13.96 12.07 -6.78
CA PHE A 8 14.53 11.51 -5.55
C PHE A 8 14.78 10.02 -5.73
N LYS A 9 16.00 9.59 -5.47
CA LYS A 9 16.31 8.16 -5.41
C LYS A 9 15.82 7.60 -4.08
N SER A 10 15.19 6.44 -4.12
CA SER A 10 14.88 5.70 -2.90
C SER A 10 16.18 5.35 -2.16
N LYS A 11 16.18 5.44 -0.84
CA LYS A 11 17.28 4.96 0.00
C LYS A 11 17.32 3.42 0.04
N GLU A 12 16.18 2.78 -0.16
CA GLU A 12 15.98 1.33 -0.01
C GLU A 12 16.23 0.56 -1.32
N SER A 13 16.06 1.22 -2.48
CA SER A 13 16.27 0.57 -3.79
C SER A 13 16.83 1.55 -4.80
N ALA A 14 17.97 1.20 -5.39
CA ALA A 14 18.62 2.00 -6.45
C ALA A 14 17.76 2.09 -7.73
N GLY A 15 16.83 1.17 -7.93
CA GLY A 15 15.91 1.11 -9.08
C GLY A 15 14.67 1.98 -8.92
N LEU A 16 14.37 2.47 -7.71
CA LEU A 16 13.20 3.30 -7.45
C LEU A 16 13.53 4.78 -7.45
N ASN A 17 12.83 5.52 -8.29
CA ASN A 17 12.88 6.97 -8.32
C ASN A 17 11.49 7.54 -8.04
N LEU A 18 11.39 8.42 -7.06
CA LEU A 18 10.21 9.24 -6.81
C LEU A 18 10.35 10.55 -7.58
N HIS A 19 9.27 10.96 -8.21
CA HIS A 19 9.18 12.23 -8.90
C HIS A 19 8.36 13.21 -8.05
N ALA A 20 8.95 14.30 -7.60
CA ALA A 20 8.22 15.36 -6.93
C ALA A 20 8.18 16.61 -7.80
N ILE A 21 7.00 17.18 -7.91
CA ILE A 21 6.74 18.40 -8.66
C ILE A 21 6.50 19.51 -7.63
N PRO A 22 7.40 20.52 -7.52
CA PRO A 22 7.15 21.64 -6.63
C PRO A 22 6.01 22.51 -7.16
N GLY A 23 5.15 22.94 -6.26
CA GLY A 23 3.99 23.77 -6.58
C GLY A 23 3.03 23.85 -5.39
N HIS A 24 1.94 24.56 -5.55
CA HIS A 24 0.87 24.61 -4.57
C HIS A 24 -0.27 23.74 -5.08
N PHE A 25 -0.53 22.62 -4.42
CA PHE A 25 -1.55 21.66 -4.80
C PHE A 25 -2.58 21.50 -3.68
N ALA A 26 -3.86 21.60 -4.05
CA ALA A 26 -4.96 21.30 -3.15
C ALA A 26 -5.31 19.81 -3.30
N THR A 27 -5.34 19.09 -2.19
CA THR A 27 -5.90 17.75 -2.09
C THR A 27 -7.28 17.83 -1.42
N SER A 28 -8.00 16.73 -1.34
CA SER A 28 -9.30 16.68 -0.64
C SER A 28 -9.22 17.05 0.85
N HIS A 29 -8.02 16.94 1.47
CA HIS A 29 -7.86 17.11 2.91
C HIS A 29 -6.72 18.08 3.31
N SER A 30 -5.92 18.56 2.37
CA SER A 30 -4.77 19.42 2.68
C SER A 30 -4.26 20.20 1.48
N HIS A 31 -3.47 21.24 1.76
CA HIS A 31 -2.64 21.92 0.77
C HIS A 31 -1.19 21.44 0.90
N ILE A 32 -0.59 21.08 -0.22
CA ILE A 32 0.78 20.58 -0.26
C ILE A 32 1.64 21.39 -1.23
N ASN A 33 2.92 21.55 -0.90
CA ASN A 33 3.87 22.31 -1.71
C ASN A 33 4.61 21.45 -2.73
N TYR A 34 4.43 20.14 -2.67
CA TYR A 34 5.03 19.18 -3.60
C TYR A 34 4.00 18.12 -3.93
N TYR A 35 3.80 17.86 -5.21
CA TYR A 35 3.06 16.69 -5.66
C TYR A 35 4.04 15.55 -5.90
N VAL A 36 3.84 14.42 -5.22
CA VAL A 36 4.64 13.21 -5.42
C VAL A 36 3.95 12.34 -6.46
N ASP A 37 4.59 12.19 -7.62
CA ASP A 37 4.08 11.35 -8.71
C ASP A 37 4.63 9.93 -8.58
N VAL A 38 3.76 9.01 -8.24
CA VAL A 38 4.02 7.57 -8.13
C VAL A 38 3.39 6.78 -9.28
N THR A 39 2.93 7.45 -10.33
CA THR A 39 2.20 6.82 -11.44
C THR A 39 3.06 5.75 -12.13
N SER A 40 4.33 6.05 -12.41
CA SER A 40 5.22 5.08 -13.05
C SER A 40 5.43 3.84 -12.18
N ILE A 41 5.54 3.99 -10.86
CA ILE A 41 5.71 2.89 -9.91
C ILE A 41 4.48 1.97 -9.89
N LYS A 42 3.28 2.53 -10.07
CA LYS A 42 2.03 1.76 -10.11
C LYS A 42 1.75 1.09 -11.45
N THR A 43 2.28 1.64 -12.56
CA THR A 43 1.88 1.24 -13.91
C THR A 43 2.98 0.53 -14.71
N ARG A 44 4.24 0.64 -14.31
CA ARG A 44 5.37 -0.02 -14.97
C ARG A 44 5.81 -1.25 -14.19
N VAL A 45 5.78 -2.41 -14.83
CA VAL A 45 6.10 -3.72 -14.23
C VAL A 45 7.46 -3.72 -13.53
N SER A 46 8.50 -3.15 -14.15
CA SER A 46 9.83 -3.10 -13.56
C SER A 46 9.88 -2.29 -12.26
N GLU A 47 9.23 -1.14 -12.23
CA GLU A 47 9.20 -0.26 -11.06
C GLU A 47 8.29 -0.82 -9.97
N ALA A 48 7.15 -1.43 -10.34
CA ALA A 48 6.28 -2.11 -9.40
C ALA A 48 6.97 -3.29 -8.69
N LYS A 49 7.78 -4.07 -9.43
CA LYS A 49 8.60 -5.14 -8.85
C LYS A 49 9.63 -4.63 -7.85
N GLU A 50 10.34 -3.55 -8.21
CA GLU A 50 11.34 -2.98 -7.31
C GLU A 50 10.68 -2.37 -6.06
N ALA A 51 9.51 -1.75 -6.20
CA ALA A 51 8.72 -1.26 -5.07
C ALA A 51 8.29 -2.42 -4.15
N ALA A 52 7.78 -3.50 -4.72
CA ALA A 52 7.38 -4.69 -3.96
C ALA A 52 8.55 -5.31 -3.17
N LYS A 53 9.74 -5.42 -3.77
CA LYS A 53 10.94 -5.90 -3.08
C LYS A 53 11.35 -4.98 -1.92
N ALA A 54 11.32 -3.66 -2.13
CA ALA A 54 11.63 -2.70 -1.09
C ALA A 54 10.64 -2.80 0.07
N LEU A 55 9.34 -2.87 -0.23
CA LEU A 55 8.27 -3.02 0.78
C LEU A 55 8.37 -4.37 1.51
N TYR A 56 8.75 -5.45 0.81
CA TYR A 56 8.93 -6.76 1.43
C TYR A 56 9.91 -6.71 2.61
N THR A 57 10.97 -5.90 2.54
CA THR A 57 11.94 -5.77 3.63
C THR A 57 11.38 -5.13 4.89
N LYS A 58 10.24 -4.46 4.77
CA LYS A 58 9.56 -3.74 5.86
C LYS A 58 8.38 -4.53 6.45
N VAL A 59 7.76 -5.38 5.64
CA VAL A 59 6.64 -6.21 6.09
C VAL A 59 7.11 -7.20 7.17
N PRO A 60 6.39 -7.34 8.30
CA PRO A 60 6.77 -8.25 9.39
C PRO A 60 6.80 -9.72 8.93
N HIS A 61 7.98 -10.34 8.93
CA HIS A 61 8.18 -11.71 8.45
C HIS A 61 7.68 -12.82 9.41
N HIS A 62 7.32 -12.46 10.64
CA HIS A 62 6.84 -13.37 11.69
C HIS A 62 5.33 -13.26 11.93
N SER A 63 4.63 -12.47 11.15
CA SER A 63 3.18 -12.33 11.23
C SER A 63 2.51 -13.10 10.10
N TYR A 64 1.30 -13.62 10.37
CA TYR A 64 0.45 -14.14 9.32
C TYR A 64 0.02 -13.00 8.41
N ILE A 65 0.07 -13.23 7.11
CA ILE A 65 -0.42 -12.33 6.07
C ILE A 65 -1.30 -13.16 5.15
N ASP A 66 -2.59 -12.92 5.23
CA ASP A 66 -3.57 -13.64 4.45
C ASP A 66 -4.02 -12.81 3.24
N THR A 67 -4.01 -11.48 3.38
CA THR A 67 -4.57 -10.57 2.39
C THR A 67 -3.77 -9.28 2.29
N ILE A 68 -3.58 -8.80 1.07
CA ILE A 68 -3.09 -7.46 0.78
C ILE A 68 -4.27 -6.65 0.24
N VAL A 69 -4.68 -5.63 0.98
CA VAL A 69 -5.69 -4.67 0.54
C VAL A 69 -4.98 -3.51 -0.14
N CYS A 70 -5.20 -3.38 -1.45
CA CYS A 70 -4.57 -2.38 -2.30
C CYS A 70 -5.44 -1.13 -2.42
N MET A 71 -4.88 0.02 -2.10
CA MET A 71 -5.49 1.33 -2.26
C MET A 71 -4.84 2.08 -3.42
N ASP A 72 -5.57 3.03 -3.99
CA ASP A 72 -5.04 4.01 -4.95
C ASP A 72 -4.35 3.42 -6.19
N GLY A 73 -4.78 2.24 -6.66
CA GLY A 73 -4.21 1.60 -7.85
C GLY A 73 -2.87 0.90 -7.60
N THR A 74 -2.66 0.36 -6.39
CA THR A 74 -1.43 -0.38 -6.03
C THR A 74 -1.52 -1.89 -6.27
N GLU A 75 -2.53 -2.38 -6.99
CA GLU A 75 -2.80 -3.81 -7.18
C GLU A 75 -1.61 -4.54 -7.84
N MET A 76 -0.94 -3.90 -8.80
CA MET A 76 0.25 -4.50 -9.43
C MET A 76 1.38 -4.67 -8.42
N ILE A 77 1.60 -3.69 -7.56
CA ILE A 77 2.61 -3.76 -6.49
C ILE A 77 2.20 -4.82 -5.47
N GLY A 78 0.91 -4.88 -5.10
CA GLY A 78 0.37 -5.90 -4.20
C GLY A 78 0.57 -7.31 -4.73
N ALA A 79 0.35 -7.54 -6.02
CA ALA A 79 0.59 -8.83 -6.67
C ALA A 79 2.08 -9.24 -6.65
N PHE A 80 3.01 -8.31 -6.86
CA PHE A 80 4.43 -8.61 -6.73
C PHE A 80 4.87 -8.76 -5.27
N LEU A 81 4.28 -8.00 -4.35
CA LEU A 81 4.57 -8.13 -2.93
C LEU A 81 4.11 -9.50 -2.40
N SER A 82 2.91 -9.98 -2.79
CA SER A 82 2.45 -11.32 -2.43
C SER A 82 3.42 -12.39 -2.96
N GLN A 83 3.92 -12.24 -4.18
CA GLN A 83 4.91 -13.15 -4.76
C GLN A 83 6.24 -13.15 -4.00
N GLU A 84 6.72 -11.99 -3.54
CA GLU A 84 7.94 -11.91 -2.72
C GLU A 84 7.73 -12.58 -1.35
N ILE A 85 6.56 -12.42 -0.72
CA ILE A 85 6.20 -13.07 0.53
C ILE A 85 6.15 -14.60 0.34
N GLU A 86 5.49 -15.08 -0.70
CA GLU A 86 5.39 -16.52 -1.01
C GLU A 86 6.74 -17.15 -1.35
N ARG A 87 7.57 -16.50 -2.14
CA ARG A 87 8.91 -17.00 -2.53
C ARG A 87 9.83 -17.18 -1.34
N ASN A 88 9.77 -16.29 -0.39
CA ASN A 88 10.60 -16.32 0.80
C ASN A 88 9.95 -17.10 1.95
N GLY A 89 8.85 -17.79 1.67
CA GLY A 89 7.98 -18.49 2.60
C GLY A 89 8.61 -19.71 3.32
N LEU A 90 9.86 -20.08 3.03
CA LEU A 90 10.61 -21.05 3.85
C LEU A 90 10.80 -20.57 5.30
N MET A 91 10.68 -19.27 5.52
CA MET A 91 10.77 -18.59 6.82
C MET A 91 9.44 -17.95 7.27
N SER A 92 8.38 -18.08 6.47
CA SER A 92 7.07 -17.48 6.75
C SER A 92 6.09 -18.51 7.32
N VAL A 93 5.26 -18.07 8.25
CA VAL A 93 4.14 -18.86 8.79
C VAL A 93 3.11 -19.21 7.72
N ASN A 94 3.05 -18.46 6.60
CA ASN A 94 2.09 -18.63 5.50
C ASN A 94 2.49 -19.68 4.46
N LYS A 95 3.39 -20.60 4.78
CA LYS A 95 4.02 -21.56 3.85
C LYS A 95 3.06 -22.35 2.93
N HIS A 96 1.79 -22.48 3.27
CA HIS A 96 0.85 -23.34 2.57
C HIS A 96 -0.47 -22.65 2.17
N GLU A 97 -0.56 -21.32 2.37
CA GLU A 97 -1.77 -20.58 2.05
C GLU A 97 -1.50 -19.54 0.97
N THR A 98 -2.46 -19.35 0.08
CA THR A 98 -2.40 -18.27 -0.91
C THR A 98 -2.70 -16.93 -0.26
N ILE A 99 -2.05 -15.88 -0.76
CA ILE A 99 -2.32 -14.51 -0.33
C ILE A 99 -3.33 -13.88 -1.29
N TYR A 100 -4.42 -13.36 -0.75
CA TYR A 100 -5.39 -12.60 -1.52
C TYR A 100 -4.87 -11.19 -1.80
N VAL A 101 -5.12 -10.71 -3.01
CA VAL A 101 -4.86 -9.31 -3.39
C VAL A 101 -6.18 -8.70 -3.84
N VAL A 102 -6.70 -7.77 -3.07
CA VAL A 102 -8.03 -7.19 -3.29
C VAL A 102 -8.01 -5.67 -3.11
N SER A 103 -8.96 -5.00 -3.72
CA SER A 103 -9.18 -3.55 -3.56
C SER A 103 -10.62 -3.29 -3.15
N PRO A 104 -10.88 -2.34 -2.26
CA PRO A 104 -12.22 -1.89 -1.97
C PRO A 104 -12.76 -1.05 -3.14
N GLU A 105 -14.08 -1.02 -3.26
CA GLU A 105 -14.78 -0.06 -4.11
C GLU A 105 -15.13 1.19 -3.31
N ILE A 106 -15.10 2.33 -3.99
CA ILE A 106 -15.57 3.59 -3.43
C ILE A 106 -16.86 3.98 -4.14
N ASN A 107 -17.97 3.91 -3.42
CA ASN A 107 -19.28 4.29 -3.92
C ASN A 107 -19.84 5.42 -3.08
N ASN A 108 -20.14 6.55 -3.70
CA ASN A 108 -20.65 7.76 -3.02
C ASN A 108 -19.81 8.18 -1.80
N GLY A 109 -18.48 8.01 -1.90
CA GLY A 109 -17.57 8.33 -0.80
C GLY A 109 -17.48 7.26 0.30
N GLN A 110 -18.29 6.21 0.23
CA GLN A 110 -18.23 5.07 1.13
C GLN A 110 -17.32 3.97 0.56
N MET A 111 -16.43 3.46 1.38
CA MET A 111 -15.56 2.33 1.04
C MET A 111 -16.26 1.02 1.39
N LEU A 112 -16.25 0.06 0.47
CA LEU A 112 -16.89 -1.23 0.65
C LEU A 112 -16.16 -2.34 -0.12
N PHE A 113 -16.30 -3.58 0.33
CA PHE A 113 -15.90 -4.77 -0.41
C PHE A 113 -17.13 -5.44 -1.01
N ARG A 114 -17.01 -5.96 -2.23
CA ARG A 114 -18.07 -6.79 -2.83
C ARG A 114 -18.25 -8.08 -2.03
N ASP A 115 -19.46 -8.62 -2.05
CA ASP A 115 -19.81 -9.85 -1.32
C ASP A 115 -18.90 -11.05 -1.67
N ASN A 116 -18.47 -11.15 -2.93
CA ASN A 116 -17.55 -12.19 -3.37
C ASN A 116 -16.12 -12.04 -2.83
N ASN A 117 -15.75 -10.86 -2.36
CA ASN A 117 -14.45 -10.59 -1.74
C ASN A 117 -14.48 -10.68 -0.21
N LYS A 118 -15.66 -10.89 0.39
CA LYS A 118 -15.79 -10.96 1.84
C LYS A 118 -14.91 -12.06 2.45
N GLY A 119 -14.84 -13.24 1.81
CA GLY A 119 -14.00 -14.35 2.27
C GLY A 119 -12.49 -14.07 2.24
N ALA A 120 -12.05 -13.07 1.45
CA ALA A 120 -10.67 -12.62 1.45
C ALA A 120 -10.35 -11.64 2.59
N ILE A 121 -11.37 -11.17 3.34
CA ILE A 121 -11.21 -10.18 4.43
C ILE A 121 -11.60 -10.78 5.78
N ASP A 122 -12.71 -11.51 5.84
CA ASP A 122 -13.29 -12.03 7.08
C ASP A 122 -12.34 -12.99 7.79
N GLY A 123 -11.96 -12.66 9.02
CA GLY A 123 -11.00 -13.42 9.84
C GLY A 123 -9.55 -13.37 9.35
N LYS A 124 -9.19 -12.45 8.43
CA LYS A 124 -7.88 -12.40 7.78
C LYS A 124 -6.95 -11.34 8.38
N HIS A 125 -5.65 -11.65 8.37
CA HIS A 125 -4.59 -10.70 8.70
C HIS A 125 -4.21 -9.91 7.44
N VAL A 126 -4.39 -8.61 7.50
CA VAL A 126 -4.36 -7.73 6.33
C VAL A 126 -3.14 -6.83 6.37
N VAL A 127 -2.41 -6.81 5.26
CA VAL A 127 -1.49 -5.72 4.91
C VAL A 127 -2.26 -4.68 4.12
N LEU A 128 -2.34 -3.45 4.63
CA LEU A 128 -2.93 -2.32 3.92
C LEU A 128 -1.84 -1.62 3.10
N LEU A 129 -1.96 -1.67 1.78
CA LEU A 129 -0.98 -1.10 0.84
C LEU A 129 -1.50 0.17 0.19
N LEU A 130 -0.75 1.27 0.34
CA LEU A 130 -1.07 2.57 -0.22
C LEU A 130 0.04 3.09 -1.14
N ALA A 131 -0.33 3.95 -2.07
CA ALA A 131 0.63 4.66 -2.91
C ALA A 131 1.28 5.82 -2.14
N THR A 132 0.46 6.70 -1.57
CA THR A 132 0.90 7.88 -0.84
C THR A 132 0.04 8.12 0.38
N THR A 133 0.67 8.54 1.47
CA THR A 133 0.00 8.87 2.72
C THR A 133 0.44 10.25 3.21
N THR A 134 -0.51 11.11 3.55
CA THR A 134 -0.24 12.45 4.10
C THR A 134 -0.88 12.64 5.47
N THR A 135 -2.19 12.63 5.57
CA THR A 135 -2.93 12.86 6.82
C THR A 135 -3.35 11.55 7.52
N GLY A 136 -3.26 10.42 6.84
CA GLY A 136 -3.73 9.14 7.33
C GLY A 136 -5.25 8.93 7.28
N GLU A 137 -6.01 9.88 6.74
CA GLU A 137 -7.48 9.77 6.69
C GLU A 137 -7.96 8.56 5.86
N THR A 138 -7.33 8.34 4.70
CA THR A 138 -7.62 7.15 3.87
C THR A 138 -7.31 5.85 4.63
N ILE A 139 -6.23 5.84 5.41
CA ILE A 139 -5.86 4.68 6.24
C ILE A 139 -6.93 4.41 7.29
N ARG A 140 -7.37 5.45 8.05
CA ARG A 140 -8.42 5.29 9.08
C ARG A 140 -9.69 4.69 8.48
N ARG A 141 -10.15 5.25 7.36
CA ARG A 141 -11.35 4.76 6.66
C ARG A 141 -11.19 3.33 6.14
N ALA A 142 -10.01 2.98 5.61
CA ALA A 142 -9.72 1.64 5.17
C ALA A 142 -9.69 0.65 6.33
N MET A 143 -9.07 1.02 7.47
CA MET A 143 -9.06 0.19 8.69
C MET A 143 -10.47 -0.03 9.23
N GLU A 144 -11.31 1.01 9.29
CA GLU A 144 -12.71 0.90 9.70
C GLU A 144 -13.49 -0.03 8.77
N CYS A 145 -13.30 0.09 7.47
CA CYS A 145 -13.93 -0.78 6.47
C CYS A 145 -13.47 -2.23 6.65
N ILE A 146 -12.16 -2.49 6.73
CA ILE A 146 -11.61 -3.84 6.91
C ILE A 146 -12.14 -4.46 8.20
N ASN A 147 -12.14 -3.72 9.30
CA ASN A 147 -12.67 -4.19 10.58
C ASN A 147 -14.18 -4.50 10.50
N TYR A 148 -14.96 -3.68 9.80
CA TYR A 148 -16.39 -3.94 9.57
C TYR A 148 -16.63 -5.28 8.87
N TYR A 149 -15.75 -5.66 7.93
CA TYR A 149 -15.81 -6.96 7.25
C TYR A 149 -15.11 -8.10 8.01
N GLY A 150 -14.67 -7.89 9.25
CA GLY A 150 -14.07 -8.90 10.12
C GLY A 150 -12.57 -9.12 9.92
N GLY A 151 -11.89 -8.31 9.11
CA GLY A 151 -10.44 -8.36 8.91
C GLY A 151 -9.66 -7.61 9.99
N MET A 152 -8.39 -7.93 10.13
CA MET A 152 -7.47 -7.29 11.08
C MET A 152 -6.26 -6.71 10.33
N VAL A 153 -6.10 -5.39 10.36
CA VAL A 153 -4.92 -4.74 9.77
C VAL A 153 -3.72 -4.96 10.69
N THR A 154 -2.72 -5.69 10.22
CA THR A 154 -1.50 -6.02 10.97
C THR A 154 -0.29 -5.21 10.50
N CYS A 155 -0.33 -4.67 9.30
CA CYS A 155 0.74 -3.87 8.72
C CYS A 155 0.15 -2.83 7.75
N ILE A 156 0.74 -1.66 7.74
CA ILE A 156 0.45 -0.60 6.76
C ILE A 156 1.73 -0.35 5.98
N ALA A 157 1.68 -0.51 4.66
CA ALA A 157 2.80 -0.27 3.77
C ALA A 157 2.47 0.89 2.82
N SER A 158 3.37 1.86 2.69
CA SER A 158 3.20 3.01 1.81
C SER A 158 4.46 3.29 1.01
N ILE A 159 4.32 3.59 -0.30
CA ILE A 159 5.46 3.95 -1.15
C ILE A 159 6.04 5.31 -0.71
N PHE A 160 5.16 6.21 -0.29
CA PHE A 160 5.55 7.51 0.26
C PHE A 160 4.61 7.88 1.41
N SER A 161 5.19 8.23 2.56
CA SER A 161 4.43 8.71 3.72
C SER A 161 5.08 9.95 4.32
N THR A 162 4.26 10.88 4.81
CA THR A 162 4.66 12.04 5.61
C THR A 162 4.35 11.87 7.09
N ILE A 163 3.76 10.74 7.47
CA ILE A 163 3.43 10.38 8.85
C ILE A 163 3.96 8.96 9.14
N ASP A 164 4.24 8.68 10.39
CA ASP A 164 4.91 7.44 10.79
C ASP A 164 3.93 6.37 11.31
N GLU A 165 2.73 6.77 11.76
CA GLU A 165 1.75 5.85 12.30
C GLU A 165 0.30 6.35 12.16
N VAL A 166 -0.66 5.44 12.20
CA VAL A 166 -2.09 5.72 12.30
C VAL A 166 -2.72 4.71 13.27
N ASN A 167 -3.48 5.21 14.27
CA ASN A 167 -4.16 4.39 15.29
C ASN A 167 -3.24 3.38 15.98
N GLY A 168 -1.97 3.73 16.21
CA GLY A 168 -0.99 2.86 16.85
C GLY A 168 -0.40 1.78 15.93
N VAL A 169 -0.76 1.77 14.65
CA VAL A 169 -0.14 0.91 13.63
C VAL A 169 0.88 1.73 12.86
N LYS A 170 2.13 1.26 12.87
CA LYS A 170 3.23 1.91 12.16
C LYS A 170 3.05 1.81 10.66
N ILE A 171 3.48 2.85 9.95
CA ILE A 171 3.55 2.87 8.48
C ILE A 171 4.99 2.56 8.07
N ASP A 172 5.16 1.50 7.30
CA ASP A 172 6.44 1.03 6.78
C ASP A 172 6.63 1.37 5.30
#